data_14fedcad598f2be6ec955d35ebb79fa9
#
_entry.id   14fedcad598f2be6ec955d35ebb79fa9
#
_cell.length_a   1.000
_cell.length_b   1.000
_cell.length_c   1.000
_cell.angle_alpha   90.00
_cell.angle_beta   90.00
_cell.angle_gamma   90.00
#
_symmetry.space_group_name_H-M   'P 1'
#
loop_
_entity.id
_entity.type
_entity.pdbx_description
1 polymer ?
#
loop_
_entity_poly.entity_id
_entity_poly.type
_entity_poly.pdbx_seq_one_letter_code
_entity_poly.pdbx_strand_id
1 'polypeptide(L)'
;MSNLHNSNRLQGKKIAILATDGFEQSELLSPQAALLEAGADIEVVSIKEGQISAWNEDNWGEKVTVDKLAANANAADYDALLLPGGLFNPDSLRQDSDAKAFVDGFFGAKKNKPVAAICHAPWLLAEINKLRDKKVTSYPSIKSDLINAGANWVDQEVCVDQGLVTSRSPADLDAFNAKFIEEILEGKHQAH
;
A
#
# COMPACT_ATOMS: atom_id res chain seq x y z
N MET A 1 -3.00 -4.70 -32.10
CA MET A 1 -3.56 -3.34 -31.87
C MET A 1 -4.32 -3.28 -30.53
N SER A 2 -3.77 -3.81 -29.44
CA SER A 2 -4.48 -3.91 -28.14
C SER A 2 -3.79 -3.19 -26.96
N ASN A 3 -2.67 -2.48 -27.17
CA ASN A 3 -1.90 -1.88 -26.07
C ASN A 3 -2.18 -0.37 -25.82
N LEU A 4 -2.96 0.30 -26.64
CA LEU A 4 -3.25 1.73 -26.47
C LEU A 4 -4.43 2.03 -25.51
N HIS A 5 -5.21 0.99 -25.12
CA HIS A 5 -6.36 1.18 -24.24
C HIS A 5 -6.01 1.14 -22.75
N ASN A 6 -4.79 0.74 -22.36
CA ASN A 6 -4.38 0.61 -20.96
C ASN A 6 -3.59 1.81 -20.42
N SER A 7 -3.00 2.61 -21.30
CA SER A 7 -1.97 3.60 -20.93
C SER A 7 -2.47 4.91 -20.29
N ASN A 8 -3.78 5.09 -20.08
CA ASN A 8 -4.32 6.34 -19.52
C ASN A 8 -5.50 6.12 -18.57
N ARG A 9 -5.69 4.91 -18.07
CA ARG A 9 -6.85 4.60 -17.20
C ARG A 9 -6.86 5.42 -15.90
N LEU A 10 -5.67 5.72 -15.36
CA LEU A 10 -5.48 6.48 -14.12
C LEU A 10 -5.02 7.92 -14.35
N GLN A 11 -5.22 8.46 -15.55
CA GLN A 11 -4.84 9.85 -15.84
C GLN A 11 -5.53 10.83 -14.87
N GLY A 12 -4.76 11.72 -14.26
CA GLY A 12 -5.24 12.67 -13.26
C GLY A 12 -5.43 12.08 -11.85
N LYS A 13 -5.10 10.79 -11.65
CA LYS A 13 -5.07 10.18 -10.32
C LYS A 13 -3.69 10.33 -9.70
N LYS A 14 -3.65 10.73 -8.44
CA LYS A 14 -2.43 10.89 -7.66
C LYS A 14 -2.35 9.84 -6.56
N ILE A 15 -1.29 9.04 -6.58
CA ILE A 15 -1.11 7.89 -5.68
C ILE A 15 0.09 8.14 -4.77
N ALA A 16 -0.10 7.97 -3.48
CA ALA A 16 1.01 7.95 -2.53
C ALA A 16 1.55 6.53 -2.38
N ILE A 17 2.87 6.40 -2.32
CA ILE A 17 3.56 5.20 -1.85
C ILE A 17 4.23 5.57 -0.54
N LEU A 18 3.81 4.97 0.57
CA LEU A 18 4.45 5.18 1.87
C LEU A 18 5.42 4.04 2.16
N ALA A 19 6.69 4.36 2.24
CA ALA A 19 7.76 3.40 2.52
C ALA A 19 8.95 4.07 3.20
N THR A 20 9.76 3.25 3.88
CA THR A 20 11.08 3.61 4.42
C THR A 20 12.09 2.52 4.14
N ASP A 21 13.31 2.63 4.65
CA ASP A 21 14.37 1.62 4.42
C ASP A 21 13.89 0.19 4.74
N GLY A 22 14.36 -0.76 3.96
CA GLY A 22 14.05 -2.17 4.11
C GLY A 22 12.69 -2.58 3.55
N PHE A 23 12.10 -1.77 2.67
CA PHE A 23 10.94 -2.20 1.89
C PHE A 23 11.35 -3.32 0.91
N GLU A 24 10.48 -4.31 0.71
CA GLU A 24 10.71 -5.34 -0.30
C GLU A 24 10.72 -4.69 -1.70
N GLN A 25 11.83 -4.84 -2.41
CA GLN A 25 12.10 -4.12 -3.67
C GLN A 25 10.98 -4.29 -4.69
N SER A 26 10.57 -5.53 -4.95
CA SER A 26 9.53 -5.83 -5.92
C SER A 26 8.15 -5.29 -5.53
N GLU A 27 7.87 -5.21 -4.24
CA GLU A 27 6.57 -4.76 -3.72
C GLU A 27 6.38 -3.23 -3.79
N LEU A 28 7.44 -2.47 -4.05
CA LEU A 28 7.34 -1.07 -4.40
C LEU A 28 7.47 -0.88 -5.93
N LEU A 29 8.51 -1.44 -6.54
CA LEU A 29 8.84 -1.15 -7.94
C LEU A 29 7.82 -1.73 -8.92
N SER A 30 7.29 -2.94 -8.69
CA SER A 30 6.29 -3.54 -9.58
C SER A 30 4.95 -2.78 -9.56
N PRO A 31 4.34 -2.48 -8.40
CA PRO A 31 3.13 -1.65 -8.38
C PRO A 31 3.36 -0.24 -8.93
N GLN A 32 4.50 0.38 -8.62
CA GLN A 32 4.87 1.70 -9.14
C GLN A 32 4.89 1.69 -10.67
N ALA A 33 5.54 0.71 -11.28
CA ALA A 33 5.59 0.57 -12.74
C ALA A 33 4.19 0.39 -13.35
N ALA A 34 3.36 -0.47 -12.76
CA ALA A 34 1.99 -0.71 -13.22
C ALA A 34 1.11 0.54 -13.14
N LEU A 35 1.22 1.31 -12.05
CA LEU A 35 0.48 2.56 -11.86
C LEU A 35 0.92 3.65 -12.84
N LEU A 36 2.23 3.79 -13.07
CA LEU A 36 2.79 4.72 -14.08
C LEU A 36 2.36 4.36 -15.48
N GLU A 37 2.40 3.06 -15.84
CA GLU A 37 1.91 2.57 -17.14
C GLU A 37 0.41 2.86 -17.32
N ALA A 38 -0.37 2.81 -16.25
CA ALA A 38 -1.78 3.18 -16.24
C ALA A 38 -2.02 4.70 -16.27
N GLY A 39 -0.98 5.53 -16.20
CA GLY A 39 -1.04 7.00 -16.32
C GLY A 39 -1.24 7.75 -15.00
N ALA A 40 -1.01 7.13 -13.86
CA ALA A 40 -1.10 7.81 -12.56
C ALA A 40 0.12 8.70 -12.27
N ASP A 41 -0.10 9.76 -11.51
CA ASP A 41 0.96 10.50 -10.84
C ASP A 41 1.30 9.83 -9.50
N ILE A 42 2.59 9.68 -9.20
CA ILE A 42 3.06 8.99 -8.00
C ILE A 42 3.97 9.88 -7.19
N GLU A 43 3.75 9.94 -5.88
CA GLU A 43 4.69 10.50 -4.92
C GLU A 43 5.10 9.43 -3.90
N VAL A 44 6.41 9.33 -3.66
CA VAL A 44 6.97 8.51 -2.58
C VAL A 44 7.04 9.35 -1.32
N VAL A 45 6.29 8.92 -0.32
CA VAL A 45 6.21 9.50 1.02
C VAL A 45 7.00 8.62 1.99
N SER A 46 7.80 9.23 2.86
CA SER A 46 8.59 8.50 3.85
C SER A 46 8.69 9.24 5.17
N ILE A 47 9.25 8.56 6.18
CA ILE A 47 9.59 9.15 7.49
C ILE A 47 11.00 9.73 7.55
N LYS A 48 11.73 9.69 6.43
CA LYS A 48 13.05 10.30 6.29
C LYS A 48 13.18 10.98 4.92
N GLU A 49 14.04 11.98 4.84
CA GLU A 49 14.36 12.69 3.61
C GLU A 49 15.40 11.95 2.75
N GLY A 50 15.54 12.39 1.52
CA GLY A 50 16.57 11.94 0.58
C GLY A 50 16.19 10.66 -0.14
N GLN A 51 16.75 9.54 0.25
CA GLN A 51 16.52 8.24 -0.38
C GLN A 51 16.24 7.16 0.65
N ILE A 52 15.41 6.20 0.28
CA ILE A 52 15.15 4.96 1.01
C ILE A 52 15.74 3.79 0.23
N SER A 53 16.26 2.80 0.96
CA SER A 53 16.93 1.63 0.39
C SER A 53 16.02 0.40 0.45
N ALA A 54 15.86 -0.28 -0.68
CA ALA A 54 15.13 -1.52 -0.76
C ALA A 54 15.88 -2.67 -0.07
N TRP A 55 15.13 -3.69 0.34
CA TRP A 55 15.65 -5.03 0.61
C TRP A 55 15.33 -5.91 -0.60
N ASN A 56 16.33 -6.58 -1.13
CA ASN A 56 16.19 -7.47 -2.28
C ASN A 56 16.76 -8.85 -1.95
N GLU A 57 15.87 -9.81 -1.75
CA GLU A 57 16.20 -11.19 -1.33
C GLU A 57 17.00 -11.24 -0.01
N ASP A 58 18.31 -11.18 -0.07
CA ASP A 58 19.24 -11.33 1.05
C ASP A 58 20.19 -10.14 1.24
N ASN A 59 19.99 -9.04 0.50
CA ASN A 59 20.87 -7.87 0.51
C ASN A 59 20.11 -6.56 0.29
N TRP A 60 20.80 -5.44 0.54
CA TRP A 60 20.29 -4.12 0.17
C TRP A 60 20.22 -4.00 -1.35
N GLY A 61 19.07 -3.53 -1.84
CA GLY A 61 18.76 -3.34 -3.26
C GLY A 61 18.81 -1.89 -3.72
N GLU A 62 17.89 -1.54 -4.60
CA GLU A 62 17.79 -0.23 -5.21
C GLU A 62 17.45 0.88 -4.19
N LYS A 63 17.82 2.11 -4.53
CA LYS A 63 17.43 3.29 -3.79
C LYS A 63 16.31 4.03 -4.52
N VAL A 64 15.35 4.50 -3.74
CA VAL A 64 14.21 5.29 -4.25
C VAL A 64 14.26 6.68 -3.61
N THR A 65 14.07 7.71 -4.43
CA THR A 65 14.01 9.10 -3.96
C THR A 65 12.70 9.35 -3.23
N VAL A 66 12.79 10.02 -2.09
CA VAL A 66 11.63 10.46 -1.31
C VAL A 66 11.18 11.82 -1.82
N ASP A 67 9.91 11.93 -2.19
CA ASP A 67 9.32 13.18 -2.68
C ASP A 67 8.81 14.06 -1.54
N LYS A 68 8.31 13.45 -0.46
CA LYS A 68 7.69 14.17 0.66
C LYS A 68 7.83 13.41 1.98
N LEU A 69 8.02 14.15 3.06
CA LEU A 69 7.93 13.58 4.42
C LEU A 69 6.47 13.33 4.81
N ALA A 70 6.22 12.24 5.56
CA ALA A 70 4.89 11.92 6.08
C ALA A 70 4.32 13.05 6.96
N ALA A 71 5.18 13.72 7.75
CA ALA A 71 4.81 14.88 8.55
C ALA A 71 4.23 16.05 7.74
N ASN A 72 4.60 16.15 6.45
CA ASN A 72 4.17 17.22 5.54
C ASN A 72 3.17 16.74 4.48
N ALA A 73 2.83 15.44 4.47
CA ALA A 73 1.90 14.87 3.52
C ALA A 73 0.46 14.91 4.06
N ASN A 74 -0.48 15.25 3.17
CA ASN A 74 -1.90 15.24 3.51
C ASN A 74 -2.61 14.19 2.65
N ALA A 75 -3.26 13.22 3.29
CA ALA A 75 -4.02 12.18 2.59
C ALA A 75 -5.12 12.76 1.66
N ALA A 76 -5.59 13.97 1.91
CA ALA A 76 -6.57 14.65 1.05
C ALA A 76 -6.04 14.92 -0.37
N ASP A 77 -4.72 15.05 -0.53
CA ASP A 77 -4.06 15.37 -1.80
C ASP A 77 -3.92 14.15 -2.73
N TYR A 78 -4.27 12.95 -2.26
CA TYR A 78 -4.10 11.70 -3.00
C TYR A 78 -5.42 10.97 -3.20
N ASP A 79 -5.50 10.20 -4.29
CA ASP A 79 -6.65 9.35 -4.60
C ASP A 79 -6.55 7.96 -3.96
N ALA A 80 -5.35 7.45 -3.75
CA ALA A 80 -5.10 6.14 -3.16
C ALA A 80 -3.72 6.04 -2.50
N LEU A 81 -3.51 4.96 -1.75
CA LEU A 81 -2.28 4.68 -1.00
C LEU A 81 -1.79 3.27 -1.27
N LEU A 82 -0.49 3.14 -1.58
CA LEU A 82 0.24 1.88 -1.62
C LEU A 82 1.15 1.74 -0.40
N LEU A 83 1.07 0.60 0.26
CA LEU A 83 1.93 0.18 1.37
C LEU A 83 2.74 -1.06 0.97
N PRO A 84 3.99 -0.91 0.49
CA PRO A 84 4.89 -2.03 0.28
C PRO A 84 5.22 -2.74 1.59
N GLY A 85 5.58 -4.01 1.51
CA GLY A 85 5.98 -4.81 2.66
C GLY A 85 7.49 -4.79 2.90
N GLY A 86 8.08 -5.95 3.01
CA GLY A 86 9.38 -6.17 3.65
C GLY A 86 9.19 -6.31 5.16
N LEU A 87 10.26 -6.60 5.88
CA LEU A 87 10.19 -6.75 7.33
C LEU A 87 10.49 -5.43 8.05
N PHE A 88 11.60 -4.77 7.71
CA PHE A 88 12.05 -3.54 8.40
C PHE A 88 11.13 -2.33 8.13
N ASN A 89 10.69 -2.19 6.90
CA ASN A 89 9.85 -1.06 6.48
C ASN A 89 8.55 -0.94 7.28
N PRO A 90 7.64 -1.92 7.30
CA PRO A 90 6.39 -1.79 8.07
C PRO A 90 6.63 -1.80 9.59
N ASP A 91 7.69 -2.45 10.08
CA ASP A 91 8.04 -2.40 11.51
C ASP A 91 8.46 -0.99 11.93
N SER A 92 9.21 -0.29 11.11
CA SER A 92 9.60 1.10 11.36
C SER A 92 8.40 2.07 11.24
N LEU A 93 7.59 1.93 10.18
CA LEU A 93 6.45 2.80 9.93
C LEU A 93 5.37 2.70 11.03
N ARG A 94 5.13 1.50 11.56
CA ARG A 94 4.10 1.30 12.59
C ARG A 94 4.40 2.02 13.92
N GLN A 95 5.66 2.39 14.16
CA GLN A 95 6.11 3.12 15.34
C GLN A 95 6.03 4.64 15.15
N ASP A 96 6.02 5.12 13.90
CA ASP A 96 6.06 6.54 13.57
C ASP A 96 4.66 7.17 13.59
N SER A 97 4.51 8.27 14.34
CA SER A 97 3.21 8.93 14.53
C SER A 97 2.71 9.63 13.25
N ASP A 98 3.62 10.19 12.46
CA ASP A 98 3.26 10.91 11.24
C ASP A 98 2.86 9.93 10.14
N ALA A 99 3.57 8.80 10.02
CA ALA A 99 3.20 7.70 9.12
C ALA A 99 1.79 7.15 9.47
N LYS A 100 1.53 6.88 10.76
CA LYS A 100 0.22 6.40 11.21
C LYS A 100 -0.90 7.41 10.92
N ALA A 101 -0.69 8.68 11.21
CA ALA A 101 -1.67 9.74 10.92
C ALA A 101 -1.93 9.91 9.43
N PHE A 102 -0.89 9.82 8.61
CA PHE A 102 -1.01 9.88 7.15
C PHE A 102 -1.85 8.73 6.61
N VAL A 103 -1.58 7.49 7.03
CA VAL A 103 -2.37 6.32 6.62
C VAL A 103 -3.81 6.42 7.09
N ASP A 104 -4.04 6.82 8.34
CA ASP A 104 -5.39 6.98 8.91
C ASP A 104 -6.26 7.92 8.08
N GLY A 105 -5.67 8.95 7.47
CA GLY A 105 -6.36 9.92 6.62
C GLY A 105 -6.99 9.34 5.35
N PHE A 106 -6.64 8.12 4.94
CA PHE A 106 -7.27 7.42 3.81
C PHE A 106 -8.57 6.71 4.22
N PHE A 107 -8.79 6.54 5.53
CA PHE A 107 -9.98 5.90 6.09
C PHE A 107 -10.94 6.95 6.66
N GLY A 108 -11.97 7.30 5.89
CA GLY A 108 -12.96 8.28 6.32
C GLY A 108 -14.12 7.67 7.12
N ALA A 109 -14.87 8.51 7.84
CA ALA A 109 -16.02 8.06 8.63
C ALA A 109 -17.16 7.47 7.79
N LYS A 110 -17.28 7.88 6.52
CA LYS A 110 -18.34 7.41 5.61
C LYS A 110 -17.80 6.72 4.36
N LYS A 111 -16.60 7.09 3.92
CA LYS A 111 -15.98 6.56 2.70
C LYS A 111 -14.48 6.43 2.88
N ASN A 112 -13.94 5.30 2.46
CA ASN A 112 -12.51 5.02 2.39
C ASN A 112 -11.98 5.33 0.99
N LYS A 113 -10.76 5.85 0.91
CA LYS A 113 -9.98 5.84 -0.33
C LYS A 113 -9.35 4.46 -0.50
N PRO A 114 -9.06 4.01 -1.74
CA PRO A 114 -8.35 2.75 -1.94
C PRO A 114 -6.99 2.73 -1.24
N VAL A 115 -6.74 1.65 -0.51
CA VAL A 115 -5.45 1.35 0.14
C VAL A 115 -5.03 -0.06 -0.26
N ALA A 116 -3.82 -0.21 -0.76
CA ALA A 116 -3.25 -1.50 -1.09
C ALA A 116 -2.06 -1.80 -0.16
N ALA A 117 -2.09 -2.94 0.52
CA ALA A 117 -1.06 -3.36 1.46
C ALA A 117 -0.66 -4.81 1.22
N ILE A 118 0.63 -5.08 1.06
CA ILE A 118 1.15 -6.40 0.74
C ILE A 118 2.12 -6.91 1.79
N CYS A 119 2.17 -8.25 1.95
CA CYS A 119 3.16 -8.93 2.78
C CYS A 119 3.02 -8.57 4.27
N HIS A 120 4.01 -7.90 4.86
CA HIS A 120 3.97 -7.44 6.25
C HIS A 120 3.34 -6.03 6.43
N ALA A 121 3.03 -5.34 5.33
CA ALA A 121 2.46 -4.00 5.39
C ALA A 121 1.14 -3.89 6.20
N PRO A 122 0.25 -4.91 6.24
CA PRO A 122 -0.94 -4.86 7.08
C PRO A 122 -0.68 -4.68 8.59
N TRP A 123 0.56 -4.87 9.08
CA TRP A 123 0.90 -4.50 10.47
C TRP A 123 0.58 -3.03 10.78
N LEU A 124 0.83 -2.14 9.82
CA LEU A 124 0.54 -0.71 9.99
C LEU A 124 -0.96 -0.45 10.15
N LEU A 125 -1.78 -1.22 9.41
CA LEU A 125 -3.25 -1.14 9.50
C LEU A 125 -3.77 -1.72 10.83
N ALA A 126 -3.14 -2.78 11.34
CA ALA A 126 -3.43 -3.32 12.66
C ALA A 126 -3.14 -2.28 13.76
N GLU A 127 -2.01 -1.58 13.66
CA GLU A 127 -1.57 -0.55 14.61
C GLU A 127 -2.55 0.62 14.74
N ILE A 128 -3.22 0.98 13.65
CA ILE A 128 -4.21 2.07 13.62
C ILE A 128 -5.66 1.59 13.69
N ASN A 129 -5.89 0.34 14.06
CA ASN A 129 -7.21 -0.28 14.24
C ASN A 129 -8.10 -0.26 12.98
N LYS A 130 -7.54 -0.44 11.79
CA LYS A 130 -8.29 -0.44 10.51
C LYS A 130 -8.60 -1.83 9.97
N LEU A 131 -8.33 -2.89 10.73
CA LEU A 131 -8.54 -4.28 10.31
C LEU A 131 -9.77 -4.95 10.91
N ARG A 132 -10.40 -4.34 11.91
CA ARG A 132 -11.57 -4.94 12.58
C ARG A 132 -12.69 -5.27 11.60
N ASP A 133 -13.13 -6.51 11.64
CA ASP A 133 -14.20 -7.08 10.80
C ASP A 133 -13.92 -7.10 9.29
N LYS A 134 -12.70 -6.71 8.88
CA LYS A 134 -12.30 -6.74 7.46
C LYS A 134 -11.74 -8.08 7.04
N LYS A 135 -12.12 -8.51 5.84
CA LYS A 135 -11.53 -9.67 5.18
C LYS A 135 -10.19 -9.26 4.57
N VAL A 136 -9.10 -9.87 5.03
CA VAL A 136 -7.74 -9.55 4.59
C VAL A 136 -6.87 -10.79 4.43
N THR A 137 -5.80 -10.64 3.68
CA THR A 137 -4.67 -11.56 3.66
C THR A 137 -3.37 -10.81 3.97
N SER A 138 -2.29 -11.54 4.18
CA SER A 138 -0.96 -10.99 4.44
C SER A 138 0.11 -12.07 4.26
N TYR A 139 1.36 -11.69 4.47
CA TYR A 139 2.41 -12.69 4.68
C TYR A 139 2.00 -13.60 5.85
N PRO A 140 2.11 -14.93 5.70
CA PRO A 140 1.54 -15.88 6.68
C PRO A 140 2.07 -15.74 8.10
N SER A 141 3.31 -15.26 8.27
CA SER A 141 3.92 -15.14 9.61
C SER A 141 3.20 -14.15 10.52
N ILE A 142 2.49 -13.16 9.96
CA ILE A 142 1.74 -12.16 10.74
C ILE A 142 0.23 -12.45 10.83
N LYS A 143 -0.21 -13.62 10.39
CA LYS A 143 -1.62 -14.03 10.46
C LYS A 143 -2.22 -13.83 11.84
N SER A 144 -1.55 -14.30 12.87
CA SER A 144 -2.05 -14.20 14.25
C SER A 144 -2.18 -12.76 14.72
N ASP A 145 -1.27 -11.88 14.32
CA ASP A 145 -1.32 -10.46 14.66
C ASP A 145 -2.56 -9.79 14.07
N LEU A 146 -2.88 -10.11 12.80
CA LEU A 146 -4.04 -9.54 12.12
C LEU A 146 -5.36 -10.08 12.70
N ILE A 147 -5.42 -11.38 13.03
CA ILE A 147 -6.59 -11.97 13.71
C ILE A 147 -6.78 -11.31 15.07
N ASN A 148 -5.72 -11.12 15.85
CA ASN A 148 -5.78 -10.44 17.14
C ASN A 148 -6.22 -8.96 17.01
N ALA A 149 -5.92 -8.32 15.88
CA ALA A 149 -6.42 -6.99 15.55
C ALA A 149 -7.90 -6.99 15.07
N GLY A 150 -8.56 -8.13 15.04
CA GLY A 150 -9.97 -8.30 14.68
C GLY A 150 -10.25 -8.56 13.20
N ALA A 151 -9.24 -8.88 12.41
CA ALA A 151 -9.42 -9.19 11.00
C ALA A 151 -9.96 -10.60 10.76
N ASN A 152 -10.69 -10.77 9.67
CA ASN A 152 -11.06 -12.06 9.09
C ASN A 152 -9.98 -12.47 8.09
N TRP A 153 -8.92 -13.12 8.57
CA TRP A 153 -7.78 -13.47 7.74
C TRP A 153 -8.07 -14.69 6.86
N VAL A 154 -7.73 -14.58 5.57
CA VAL A 154 -7.88 -15.66 4.57
C VAL A 154 -6.59 -15.86 3.81
N ASP A 155 -6.31 -17.10 3.40
CA ASP A 155 -5.18 -17.42 2.54
C ASP A 155 -5.61 -17.31 1.07
N GLN A 156 -5.50 -16.14 0.50
CA GLN A 156 -5.84 -15.84 -0.89
C GLN A 156 -4.76 -14.98 -1.54
N GLU A 157 -4.56 -15.15 -2.84
CA GLU A 157 -3.64 -14.37 -3.65
C GLU A 157 -3.90 -12.87 -3.53
N VAL A 158 -5.16 -12.48 -3.61
CA VAL A 158 -5.60 -11.09 -3.40
C VAL A 158 -6.95 -11.09 -2.70
N CYS A 159 -7.11 -10.16 -1.76
CA CYS A 159 -8.33 -9.96 -1.02
C CYS A 159 -8.72 -8.49 -1.10
N VAL A 160 -9.99 -8.22 -1.39
CA VAL A 160 -10.54 -6.86 -1.46
C VAL A 160 -11.71 -6.74 -0.49
N ASP A 161 -11.67 -5.72 0.36
CA ASP A 161 -12.74 -5.38 1.29
C ASP A 161 -12.84 -3.86 1.45
N GLN A 162 -13.92 -3.27 0.95
CA GLN A 162 -14.21 -1.83 1.07
C GLN A 162 -13.05 -0.91 0.63
N GLY A 163 -12.43 -1.20 -0.50
CA GLY A 163 -11.31 -0.46 -1.06
C GLY A 163 -9.95 -0.84 -0.47
N LEU A 164 -9.90 -1.74 0.52
CA LEU A 164 -8.66 -2.30 1.03
C LEU A 164 -8.28 -3.53 0.21
N VAL A 165 -7.16 -3.45 -0.50
CA VAL A 165 -6.56 -4.54 -1.27
C VAL A 165 -5.39 -5.11 -0.50
N THR A 166 -5.38 -6.42 -0.26
CA THR A 166 -4.27 -7.10 0.41
C THR A 166 -3.81 -8.32 -0.36
N SER A 167 -2.50 -8.61 -0.31
CA SER A 167 -1.84 -9.80 -0.88
C SER A 167 -0.73 -10.29 0.04
N ARG A 168 -0.19 -11.49 -0.26
CA ARG A 168 0.68 -12.22 0.68
C ARG A 168 2.17 -11.95 0.51
N SER A 169 2.64 -11.91 -0.76
CA SER A 169 4.06 -11.88 -1.08
C SER A 169 4.30 -11.43 -2.52
N PRO A 170 5.56 -11.25 -2.96
CA PRO A 170 5.88 -10.90 -4.36
C PRO A 170 5.25 -11.82 -5.41
N ALA A 171 5.00 -13.09 -5.09
CA ALA A 171 4.34 -14.03 -6.00
C ALA A 171 2.92 -13.60 -6.40
N ASP A 172 2.27 -12.77 -5.59
CA ASP A 172 0.90 -12.30 -5.80
C ASP A 172 0.82 -10.94 -6.54
N LEU A 173 1.95 -10.34 -6.93
CA LEU A 173 2.02 -8.95 -7.43
C LEU A 173 1.14 -8.68 -8.66
N ASP A 174 1.01 -9.63 -9.57
CA ASP A 174 0.19 -9.44 -10.77
C ASP A 174 -1.29 -9.22 -10.40
N ALA A 175 -1.84 -10.06 -9.53
CA ALA A 175 -3.20 -9.94 -9.05
C ALA A 175 -3.39 -8.69 -8.16
N PHE A 176 -2.40 -8.41 -7.29
CA PHE A 176 -2.37 -7.25 -6.43
C PHE A 176 -2.42 -5.93 -7.22
N ASN A 177 -1.54 -5.78 -8.23
CA ASN A 177 -1.49 -4.60 -9.08
C ASN A 177 -2.78 -4.39 -9.86
N ALA A 178 -3.31 -5.47 -10.47
CA ALA A 178 -4.55 -5.41 -11.23
C ALA A 178 -5.73 -4.98 -10.37
N LYS A 179 -5.88 -5.55 -9.18
CA LYS A 179 -6.96 -5.21 -8.25
C LYS A 179 -6.81 -3.79 -7.69
N PHE A 180 -5.60 -3.36 -7.37
CA PHE A 180 -5.39 -1.99 -6.89
C PHE A 180 -5.79 -0.94 -7.95
N ILE A 181 -5.40 -1.14 -9.21
CA ILE A 181 -5.83 -0.27 -10.32
C ILE A 181 -7.35 -0.26 -10.46
N GLU A 182 -8.01 -1.42 -10.36
CA GLU A 182 -9.47 -1.54 -10.40
C GLU A 182 -10.14 -0.72 -9.28
N GLU A 183 -9.68 -0.85 -8.04
CA GLU A 183 -10.22 -0.12 -6.90
C GLU A 183 -10.00 1.40 -7.02
N ILE A 184 -8.87 1.86 -7.56
CA ILE A 184 -8.63 3.29 -7.83
C ILE A 184 -9.63 3.83 -8.85
N LEU A 185 -9.97 3.05 -9.88
CA LEU A 185 -10.96 3.43 -10.89
C LEU A 185 -12.37 3.51 -10.32
N GLU A 186 -12.74 2.62 -9.40
CA GLU A 186 -14.01 2.66 -8.70
C GLU A 186 -14.11 3.86 -7.73
N GLY A 187 -12.98 4.30 -7.19
CA GLY A 187 -12.88 5.47 -6.34
C GLY A 187 -13.15 5.19 -4.86
N LYS A 188 -13.93 6.06 -4.18
CA LYS A 188 -14.15 5.94 -2.74
C LYS A 188 -15.21 4.89 -2.42
N HIS A 189 -14.89 4.01 -1.47
CA HIS A 189 -15.73 2.91 -0.99
C HIS A 189 -16.47 3.29 0.30
N GLN A 190 -17.65 2.70 0.50
CA GLN A 190 -18.42 2.87 1.74
C GLN A 190 -17.61 2.32 2.92
N ALA A 191 -17.55 3.10 4.00
CA ALA A 191 -17.04 2.62 5.29
C ALA A 191 -18.21 2.07 6.11
N HIS A 192 -18.01 0.95 6.77
CA HIS A 192 -18.96 0.36 7.72
C HIS A 192 -18.46 0.55 9.15
#